data_2c0f24fddcbe9177d151f4acbd5f6aa4
#
_entry.id   2c0f24fddcbe9177d151f4acbd5f6aa4
#
_cell.length_a   1.000
_cell.length_b   1.000
_cell.length_c   1.000
_cell.angle_alpha   90.00
_cell.angle_beta   90.00
_cell.angle_gamma   90.00
#
_symmetry.space_group_name_H-M   'P 1'
#
loop_
_entity.id
_entity.type
_entity.pdbx_description
1 polymer ?
#
loop_
_entity_poly.entity_id
_entity_poly.type
_entity_poly.pdbx_seq_one_letter_code
_entity_poly.pdbx_strand_id
1 'polypeptide(L)'
;AGLDCPVHTLANRFAWAEYHLAHANQAARYNIRNGIMPPASGHWLNNPHADDLDFQIEADFIGLMSPGMINQAMEIAGKVGHIMNSGDGFYGGAFVSALYSNAFLSKDIPYVVAQSLAVIPAESQFYQCIADVIRWHKQYPEDWEQCWFELHKKWNKDVGCPKGVFLSFNIDAKINAAYIAL
;
A
#
# COMPACT_ATOMS: atom_id res chain seq x y z
N ALA A 1 -23.03 -4.58 1.65
CA ALA A 1 -22.86 -3.16 1.93
C ALA A 1 -22.38 -2.49 0.63
N GLY A 2 -22.95 -1.35 0.25
CA GLY A 2 -22.52 -0.59 -0.93
C GLY A 2 -21.30 0.29 -0.61
N LEU A 3 -20.82 1.04 -1.60
CA LEU A 3 -19.69 1.98 -1.47
C LEU A 3 -19.97 3.09 -0.44
N ASP A 4 -21.25 3.42 -0.20
CA ASP A 4 -21.69 4.37 0.82
C ASP A 4 -21.75 3.79 2.24
N CYS A 5 -21.30 2.54 2.40
CA CYS A 5 -21.29 1.90 3.71
C CYS A 5 -20.42 2.70 4.68
N PRO A 6 -20.95 3.04 5.88
CA PRO A 6 -20.16 3.74 6.89
C PRO A 6 -18.92 2.94 7.31
N VAL A 7 -17.80 3.64 7.55
CA VAL A 7 -16.52 3.03 7.91
C VAL A 7 -16.63 2.11 9.11
N HIS A 8 -17.38 2.52 10.14
CA HIS A 8 -17.58 1.68 11.33
C HIS A 8 -18.29 0.34 11.04
N THR A 9 -19.17 0.31 10.03
CA THR A 9 -19.82 -0.94 9.62
C THR A 9 -18.83 -1.87 8.92
N LEU A 10 -17.96 -1.33 8.05
CA LEU A 10 -16.88 -2.09 7.41
C LEU A 10 -15.91 -2.62 8.47
N ALA A 11 -15.46 -1.76 9.38
CA ALA A 11 -14.56 -2.13 10.47
C ALA A 11 -15.12 -3.24 11.36
N ASN A 12 -16.40 -3.17 11.74
CA ASN A 12 -17.04 -4.23 12.51
C ASN A 12 -17.10 -5.56 11.74
N ARG A 13 -17.46 -5.54 10.46
CA ARG A 13 -17.45 -6.75 9.62
C ARG A 13 -16.04 -7.34 9.51
N PHE A 14 -15.04 -6.52 9.31
CA PHE A 14 -13.65 -6.93 9.28
C PHE A 14 -13.21 -7.56 10.61
N ALA A 15 -13.51 -6.89 11.73
CA ALA A 15 -13.10 -7.36 13.05
C ALA A 15 -13.74 -8.69 13.48
N TRP A 16 -14.96 -8.96 13.04
CA TRP A 16 -15.71 -10.17 13.41
C TRP A 16 -15.73 -11.25 12.32
N ALA A 17 -14.99 -11.06 11.23
CA ALA A 17 -14.84 -12.09 10.21
C ALA A 17 -14.03 -13.30 10.74
N GLU A 18 -14.44 -14.51 10.39
CA GLU A 18 -13.89 -15.78 10.90
C GLU A 18 -12.77 -16.32 10.03
N TYR A 19 -11.83 -15.48 9.61
CA TYR A 19 -10.62 -15.89 8.89
C TYR A 19 -9.36 -15.46 9.61
N HIS A 20 -8.26 -16.14 9.29
CA HIS A 20 -6.97 -15.82 9.86
C HIS A 20 -6.49 -14.46 9.37
N LEU A 21 -5.96 -13.65 10.28
CA LEU A 21 -5.29 -12.38 9.98
C LEU A 21 -3.90 -12.37 10.61
N ALA A 22 -3.00 -11.60 10.02
CA ALA A 22 -1.64 -11.39 10.50
C ALA A 22 -1.30 -9.88 10.49
N HIS A 23 -0.16 -9.52 11.03
CA HIS A 23 0.45 -8.20 10.95
C HIS A 23 -0.54 -7.04 11.21
N ALA A 24 -0.61 -6.05 10.31
CA ALA A 24 -1.46 -4.87 10.46
C ALA A 24 -2.95 -5.25 10.60
N ASN A 25 -3.41 -6.23 9.85
CA ASN A 25 -4.77 -6.73 9.92
C ASN A 25 -5.10 -7.34 11.29
N GLN A 26 -4.19 -8.13 11.85
CA GLN A 26 -4.39 -8.74 13.18
C GLN A 26 -4.42 -7.68 14.29
N ALA A 27 -3.51 -6.71 14.23
CA ALA A 27 -3.47 -5.60 15.18
C ALA A 27 -4.73 -4.73 15.09
N ALA A 28 -5.17 -4.40 13.87
CA ALA A 28 -6.41 -3.65 13.64
C ALA A 28 -7.65 -4.40 14.17
N ARG A 29 -7.73 -5.70 13.93
CA ARG A 29 -8.82 -6.55 14.49
C ARG A 29 -8.86 -6.46 16.00
N TYR A 30 -7.70 -6.59 16.65
CA TYR A 30 -7.58 -6.48 18.10
C TYR A 30 -8.04 -5.09 18.58
N ASN A 31 -7.57 -4.03 17.95
CA ASN A 31 -7.92 -2.64 18.26
C ASN A 31 -9.44 -2.42 18.19
N ILE A 32 -10.06 -2.81 17.07
CA ILE A 32 -11.50 -2.61 16.86
C ILE A 32 -12.32 -3.37 17.89
N ARG A 33 -11.96 -4.63 18.19
CA ARG A 33 -12.64 -5.43 19.24
C ARG A 33 -12.52 -4.83 20.64
N ASN A 34 -11.50 -4.00 20.86
CA ASN A 34 -11.29 -3.25 22.11
C ASN A 34 -11.79 -1.79 22.03
N GLY A 35 -12.60 -1.43 21.03
CA GLY A 35 -13.23 -0.13 20.90
C GLY A 35 -12.38 0.96 20.22
N ILE A 36 -11.19 0.64 19.73
CA ILE A 36 -10.34 1.57 18.96
C ILE A 36 -10.74 1.47 17.49
N MET A 37 -11.61 2.39 17.05
CA MET A 37 -12.19 2.39 15.71
C MET A 37 -11.30 3.12 14.68
N PRO A 38 -11.49 2.88 13.36
CA PRO A 38 -10.80 3.64 12.31
C PRO A 38 -11.05 5.16 12.43
N PRO A 39 -10.06 5.99 12.09
CA PRO A 39 -8.74 5.65 11.58
C PRO A 39 -7.72 5.24 12.66
N ALA A 40 -8.09 5.34 13.94
CA ALA A 40 -7.17 5.07 15.04
C ALA A 40 -6.72 3.60 15.11
N SER A 41 -7.54 2.65 14.64
CA SER A 41 -7.20 1.22 14.62
C SER A 41 -6.01 0.89 13.72
N GLY A 42 -5.86 1.60 12.59
CA GLY A 42 -4.75 1.45 11.65
C GLY A 42 -3.59 2.42 11.88
N HIS A 43 -3.75 3.38 12.81
CA HIS A 43 -2.75 4.41 13.04
C HIS A 43 -1.53 3.86 13.81
N TRP A 44 -0.32 4.29 13.44
CA TRP A 44 0.95 3.81 14.00
C TRP A 44 1.03 3.88 15.54
N LEU A 45 0.29 4.78 16.19
CA LEU A 45 0.21 4.82 17.67
C LEU A 45 -0.44 3.58 18.27
N ASN A 46 -1.33 2.92 17.56
CA ASN A 46 -2.10 1.78 18.04
C ASN A 46 -1.81 0.49 17.25
N ASN A 47 -1.12 0.61 16.13
CA ASN A 47 -0.81 -0.52 15.25
C ASN A 47 0.69 -0.50 14.90
N PRO A 48 1.51 -1.38 15.51
CA PRO A 48 2.94 -1.43 15.26
C PRO A 48 3.29 -1.91 13.85
N HIS A 49 2.32 -2.42 13.10
CA HIS A 49 2.42 -2.90 11.74
C HIS A 49 1.79 -1.93 10.72
N ALA A 50 1.59 -0.66 11.10
CA ALA A 50 0.89 0.32 10.27
C ALA A 50 1.52 0.52 8.87
N ASP A 51 2.83 0.32 8.73
CA ASP A 51 3.59 0.46 7.49
C ASP A 51 3.74 -0.86 6.69
N ASP A 52 3.16 -1.96 7.19
CA ASP A 52 3.20 -3.24 6.52
C ASP A 52 2.27 -3.27 5.29
N LEU A 53 2.47 -4.25 4.42
CA LEU A 53 1.85 -4.36 3.10
C LEU A 53 0.37 -4.81 3.10
N ASP A 54 -0.28 -4.97 4.26
CA ASP A 54 -1.61 -5.58 4.35
C ASP A 54 -2.65 -4.92 3.44
N PHE A 55 -2.82 -3.61 3.54
CA PHE A 55 -3.74 -2.89 2.66
C PHE A 55 -3.29 -2.94 1.19
N GLN A 56 -1.99 -2.95 0.93
CA GLN A 56 -1.45 -3.01 -0.43
C GLN A 56 -1.89 -4.27 -1.17
N ILE A 57 -1.89 -5.43 -0.51
CA ILE A 57 -2.29 -6.71 -1.12
C ILE A 57 -3.81 -6.89 -1.22
N GLU A 58 -4.58 -6.02 -0.62
CA GLU A 58 -6.04 -6.06 -0.60
C GLU A 58 -6.69 -4.97 -1.49
N ALA A 59 -5.90 -4.07 -2.07
CA ALA A 59 -6.40 -2.83 -2.67
C ALA A 59 -6.75 -2.91 -4.16
N ASP A 60 -6.46 -4.02 -4.84
CA ASP A 60 -6.70 -4.21 -6.27
C ASP A 60 -8.18 -4.04 -6.65
N PHE A 61 -9.09 -4.58 -5.82
CA PHE A 61 -10.53 -4.47 -6.06
C PHE A 61 -11.01 -3.01 -6.17
N ILE A 62 -10.36 -2.07 -5.48
CA ILE A 62 -10.73 -0.64 -5.49
C ILE A 62 -10.52 -0.06 -6.88
N GLY A 63 -9.34 -0.30 -7.47
CA GLY A 63 -9.04 0.15 -8.83
C GLY A 63 -9.91 -0.55 -9.88
N LEU A 64 -10.16 -1.86 -9.72
CA LEU A 64 -11.02 -2.64 -10.60
C LEU A 64 -12.48 -2.14 -10.60
N MET A 65 -12.98 -1.66 -9.46
CA MET A 65 -14.32 -1.06 -9.36
C MET A 65 -14.38 0.40 -9.78
N SER A 66 -13.24 1.05 -10.00
CA SER A 66 -13.13 2.48 -10.32
C SER A 66 -12.29 2.70 -11.60
N PRO A 67 -12.64 2.12 -12.77
CA PRO A 67 -11.83 2.19 -13.99
C PRO A 67 -11.68 3.65 -14.45
N GLY A 68 -10.44 4.19 -14.41
CA GLY A 68 -10.11 5.57 -14.77
C GLY A 68 -10.65 6.64 -13.82
N MET A 69 -11.30 6.26 -12.73
CA MET A 69 -11.90 7.17 -11.75
C MET A 69 -11.03 7.31 -10.49
N ILE A 70 -9.87 7.93 -10.64
CA ILE A 70 -8.85 8.02 -9.58
C ILE A 70 -9.39 8.63 -8.28
N ASN A 71 -10.14 9.73 -8.37
CA ASN A 71 -10.70 10.38 -7.18
C ASN A 71 -11.64 9.45 -6.40
N GLN A 72 -12.47 8.68 -7.11
CA GLN A 72 -13.36 7.69 -6.52
C GLN A 72 -12.56 6.54 -5.89
N ALA A 73 -11.51 6.07 -6.58
CA ALA A 73 -10.62 5.04 -6.03
C ALA A 73 -9.97 5.52 -4.72
N MET A 74 -9.49 6.77 -4.67
CA MET A 74 -8.87 7.34 -3.47
C MET A 74 -9.87 7.54 -2.33
N GLU A 75 -11.11 7.90 -2.62
CA GLU A 75 -12.16 7.99 -1.61
C GLU A 75 -12.45 6.62 -0.96
N ILE A 76 -12.55 5.57 -1.78
CA ILE A 76 -12.76 4.20 -1.29
C ILE A 76 -11.52 3.72 -0.51
N ALA A 77 -10.32 3.97 -1.05
CA ALA A 77 -9.06 3.63 -0.39
C ALA A 77 -8.96 4.27 1.01
N GLY A 78 -9.34 5.55 1.14
CA GLY A 78 -9.38 6.23 2.43
C GLY A 78 -10.33 5.58 3.44
N LYS A 79 -11.49 5.10 2.98
CA LYS A 79 -12.45 4.40 3.86
C LYS A 79 -11.95 3.04 4.34
N VAL A 80 -11.31 2.27 3.46
CA VAL A 80 -10.91 0.88 3.75
C VAL A 80 -9.52 0.81 4.37
N GLY A 81 -8.55 1.50 3.79
CA GLY A 81 -7.14 1.37 4.16
C GLY A 81 -6.84 1.81 5.58
N HIS A 82 -7.51 2.86 6.07
CA HIS A 82 -7.33 3.32 7.45
C HIS A 82 -7.97 2.41 8.52
N ILE A 83 -8.61 1.33 8.13
CA ILE A 83 -9.01 0.28 9.07
C ILE A 83 -7.76 -0.40 9.65
N MET A 84 -6.75 -0.70 8.81
CA MET A 84 -5.59 -1.50 9.18
C MET A 84 -4.23 -0.80 9.05
N ASN A 85 -4.07 0.21 8.17
CA ASN A 85 -2.79 0.84 7.89
C ASN A 85 -2.82 2.37 8.00
N SER A 86 -1.64 2.98 8.15
CA SER A 86 -1.38 4.40 8.01
C SER A 86 0.01 4.60 7.39
N GLY A 87 0.37 5.86 7.06
CA GLY A 87 1.69 6.14 6.47
C GLY A 87 1.96 5.35 5.19
N ASP A 88 3.15 4.80 5.07
CA ASP A 88 3.59 4.06 3.87
C ASP A 88 2.74 2.80 3.61
N GLY A 89 2.22 2.14 4.64
CA GLY A 89 1.29 1.01 4.47
C GLY A 89 -0.03 1.40 3.80
N PHE A 90 -0.58 2.55 4.18
CA PHE A 90 -1.74 3.12 3.50
C PHE A 90 -1.41 3.56 2.06
N TYR A 91 -0.25 4.20 1.87
CA TYR A 91 0.19 4.64 0.54
C TYR A 91 0.40 3.47 -0.43
N GLY A 92 0.84 2.33 0.07
CA GLY A 92 0.95 1.10 -0.72
C GLY A 92 -0.38 0.68 -1.35
N GLY A 93 -1.45 0.62 -0.57
CA GLY A 93 -2.78 0.30 -1.08
C GLY A 93 -3.37 1.38 -1.98
N ALA A 94 -3.16 2.66 -1.65
CA ALA A 94 -3.58 3.77 -2.51
C ALA A 94 -2.89 3.72 -3.89
N PHE A 95 -1.58 3.43 -3.91
CA PHE A 95 -0.82 3.25 -5.14
C PHE A 95 -1.34 2.08 -5.99
N VAL A 96 -1.57 0.90 -5.38
CA VAL A 96 -2.13 -0.27 -6.07
C VAL A 96 -3.53 0.02 -6.61
N SER A 97 -4.39 0.68 -5.82
CA SER A 97 -5.71 1.12 -6.29
C SER A 97 -5.62 2.02 -7.52
N ALA A 98 -4.66 2.95 -7.53
CA ALA A 98 -4.41 3.83 -8.67
C ALA A 98 -3.82 3.08 -9.87
N LEU A 99 -2.93 2.11 -9.67
CA LEU A 99 -2.38 1.26 -10.74
C LEU A 99 -3.49 0.55 -11.49
N TYR A 100 -4.37 -0.16 -10.79
CA TYR A 100 -5.49 -0.87 -11.40
C TYR A 100 -6.46 0.09 -12.09
N SER A 101 -6.78 1.25 -11.49
CA SER A 101 -7.66 2.24 -12.10
C SER A 101 -7.07 2.81 -13.40
N ASN A 102 -5.77 3.18 -13.40
CA ASN A 102 -5.07 3.73 -14.56
C ASN A 102 -4.84 2.69 -15.68
N ALA A 103 -4.69 1.42 -15.34
CA ALA A 103 -4.49 0.34 -16.31
C ALA A 103 -5.67 0.19 -17.29
N PHE A 104 -6.86 0.67 -16.96
CA PHE A 104 -7.97 0.75 -17.91
C PHE A 104 -7.81 1.85 -18.97
N LEU A 105 -6.96 2.84 -18.72
CA LEU A 105 -6.76 4.00 -19.60
C LEU A 105 -5.54 3.88 -20.51
N SER A 106 -4.54 3.08 -20.12
CA SER A 106 -3.27 2.96 -20.86
C SER A 106 -2.70 1.56 -20.78
N LYS A 107 -2.00 1.15 -21.87
CA LYS A 107 -1.19 -0.05 -21.92
C LYS A 107 0.32 0.22 -21.70
N ASP A 108 0.68 1.48 -21.60
CA ASP A 108 2.05 1.93 -21.32
C ASP A 108 2.30 1.78 -19.80
N ILE A 109 2.99 0.69 -19.43
CA ILE A 109 3.24 0.35 -18.03
C ILE A 109 4.06 1.43 -17.31
N PRO A 110 5.20 1.93 -17.84
CA PRO A 110 5.93 3.03 -17.22
C PRO A 110 5.05 4.28 -16.97
N TYR A 111 4.19 4.61 -17.91
CA TYR A 111 3.25 5.72 -17.76
C TYR A 111 2.22 5.44 -16.64
N VAL A 112 1.63 4.25 -16.61
CA VAL A 112 0.66 3.85 -15.56
C VAL A 112 1.30 3.92 -14.17
N VAL A 113 2.52 3.41 -14.01
CA VAL A 113 3.26 3.48 -12.73
C VAL A 113 3.50 4.93 -12.32
N ALA A 114 4.00 5.77 -13.23
CA ALA A 114 4.29 7.17 -12.94
C ALA A 114 3.03 7.98 -12.60
N GLN A 115 1.92 7.76 -13.31
CA GLN A 115 0.64 8.43 -13.02
C GLN A 115 0.04 7.97 -11.70
N SER A 116 0.20 6.69 -11.37
CA SER A 116 -0.31 6.14 -10.11
C SER A 116 0.45 6.64 -8.88
N LEU A 117 1.73 7.00 -9.05
CA LEU A 117 2.51 7.60 -7.99
C LEU A 117 2.03 9.03 -7.63
N ALA A 118 1.34 9.71 -8.53
CA ALA A 118 0.86 11.08 -8.32
C ALA A 118 -0.19 11.22 -7.20
N VAL A 119 -0.82 10.12 -6.76
CA VAL A 119 -1.76 10.14 -5.63
C VAL A 119 -1.08 10.10 -4.26
N ILE A 120 0.24 9.88 -4.22
CA ILE A 120 1.03 9.73 -3.00
C ILE A 120 1.77 11.03 -2.68
N PRO A 121 1.82 11.48 -1.40
CA PRO A 121 2.59 12.65 -1.00
C PRO A 121 4.08 12.50 -1.34
N ALA A 122 4.65 13.49 -2.03
CA ALA A 122 6.02 13.43 -2.54
C ALA A 122 7.08 13.36 -1.42
N GLU A 123 6.75 13.82 -0.22
CA GLU A 123 7.61 13.80 0.96
C GLU A 123 7.66 12.42 1.65
N SER A 124 6.74 11.50 1.31
CA SER A 124 6.71 10.16 1.91
C SER A 124 7.88 9.31 1.44
N GLN A 125 8.34 8.41 2.29
CA GLN A 125 9.37 7.44 1.91
C GLN A 125 8.87 6.50 0.82
N PHE A 126 7.58 6.14 0.84
CA PHE A 126 6.95 5.34 -0.22
C PHE A 126 7.12 6.01 -1.59
N TYR A 127 6.72 7.29 -1.72
CA TYR A 127 6.88 8.03 -2.98
C TYR A 127 8.34 8.06 -3.45
N GLN A 128 9.25 8.39 -2.54
CA GLN A 128 10.68 8.51 -2.87
C GLN A 128 11.27 7.18 -3.32
N CYS A 129 10.85 6.07 -2.71
CA CYS A 129 11.29 4.73 -3.10
C CYS A 129 10.84 4.39 -4.53
N ILE A 130 9.57 4.58 -4.85
CA ILE A 130 9.03 4.29 -6.20
C ILE A 130 9.61 5.27 -7.24
N ALA A 131 9.77 6.54 -6.89
CA ALA A 131 10.41 7.52 -7.77
C ALA A 131 11.87 7.15 -8.11
N ASP A 132 12.59 6.57 -7.15
CA ASP A 132 13.93 6.02 -7.40
C ASP A 132 13.89 4.85 -8.40
N VAL A 133 12.95 3.92 -8.25
CA VAL A 133 12.76 2.80 -9.20
C VAL A 133 12.48 3.34 -10.60
N ILE A 134 11.56 4.30 -10.76
CA ILE A 134 11.26 4.92 -12.05
C ILE A 134 12.52 5.57 -12.66
N ARG A 135 13.35 6.22 -11.83
CA ARG A 135 14.60 6.82 -12.27
C ARG A 135 15.61 5.77 -12.71
N TRP A 136 15.80 4.69 -11.96
CA TRP A 136 16.71 3.61 -12.31
C TRP A 136 16.26 2.86 -13.56
N HIS A 137 14.96 2.60 -13.72
CA HIS A 137 14.43 2.02 -14.96
C HIS A 137 14.77 2.89 -16.18
N LYS A 138 14.69 4.23 -16.09
CA LYS A 138 15.10 5.13 -17.18
C LYS A 138 16.62 5.09 -17.44
N GLN A 139 17.41 4.85 -16.41
CA GLN A 139 18.86 4.77 -16.50
C GLN A 139 19.34 3.40 -17.04
N TYR A 140 18.61 2.33 -16.70
CA TYR A 140 18.93 0.93 -17.03
C TYR A 140 17.70 0.22 -17.62
N PRO A 141 17.18 0.65 -18.78
CA PRO A 141 15.86 0.23 -19.27
C PRO A 141 15.74 -1.25 -19.60
N GLU A 142 16.86 -1.94 -19.89
CA GLU A 142 16.91 -3.37 -20.22
C GLU A 142 17.55 -4.22 -19.09
N ASP A 143 17.86 -3.61 -17.96
CA ASP A 143 18.58 -4.26 -16.86
C ASP A 143 17.84 -4.08 -15.53
N TRP A 144 16.82 -4.91 -15.32
CA TRP A 144 16.06 -4.91 -14.06
C TRP A 144 16.92 -5.38 -12.88
N GLU A 145 17.94 -6.22 -13.09
CA GLU A 145 18.84 -6.69 -12.03
C GLU A 145 19.67 -5.55 -11.47
N GLN A 146 20.14 -4.63 -12.32
CA GLN A 146 20.83 -3.42 -11.88
C GLN A 146 19.88 -2.48 -11.12
N CYS A 147 18.62 -2.33 -11.59
CA CYS A 147 17.61 -1.55 -10.86
C CYS A 147 17.35 -2.16 -9.46
N TRP A 148 17.21 -3.48 -9.39
CA TRP A 148 17.05 -4.22 -8.13
C TRP A 148 18.25 -4.04 -7.19
N PHE A 149 19.48 -4.08 -7.72
CA PHE A 149 20.70 -3.84 -6.95
C PHE A 149 20.71 -2.43 -6.33
N GLU A 150 20.36 -1.40 -7.10
CA GLU A 150 20.29 -0.02 -6.61
C GLU A 150 19.19 0.14 -5.55
N LEU A 151 18.03 -0.50 -5.73
CA LEU A 151 16.96 -0.54 -4.74
C LEU A 151 17.47 -1.10 -3.41
N HIS A 152 18.12 -2.27 -3.44
CA HIS A 152 18.67 -2.91 -2.26
C HIS A 152 19.76 -2.06 -1.58
N LYS A 153 20.67 -1.51 -2.35
CA LYS A 153 21.76 -0.67 -1.86
C LYS A 153 21.25 0.57 -1.12
N LYS A 154 20.20 1.21 -1.62
CA LYS A 154 19.66 2.44 -1.03
C LYS A 154 18.64 2.18 0.06
N TRP A 155 17.70 1.28 -0.16
CA TRP A 155 16.49 1.13 0.66
C TRP A 155 16.49 -0.07 1.60
N ASN A 156 17.55 -0.88 1.60
CA ASN A 156 17.67 -2.06 2.46
C ASN A 156 17.95 -1.72 3.95
N LYS A 157 18.22 -0.47 4.27
CA LYS A 157 18.40 -0.01 5.64
C LYS A 157 17.03 0.32 6.23
N ASP A 158 16.79 0.01 7.46
CA ASP A 158 15.58 0.41 8.19
C ASP A 158 14.25 -0.17 7.66
N VAL A 159 14.29 -1.23 6.85
CA VAL A 159 13.11 -1.95 6.38
C VAL A 159 13.02 -3.36 6.97
N GLY A 160 11.83 -3.92 6.90
CA GLY A 160 11.58 -5.27 7.42
C GLY A 160 11.13 -5.30 8.87
N CYS A 161 10.74 -6.48 9.32
CA CYS A 161 10.32 -6.74 10.69
C CYS A 161 11.13 -7.93 11.25
N PRO A 162 12.14 -7.72 12.10
CA PRO A 162 12.62 -6.43 12.62
C PRO A 162 13.36 -5.57 11.57
N LYS A 163 13.36 -4.24 11.80
CA LYS A 163 14.03 -3.28 10.90
C LYS A 163 15.50 -3.64 10.64
N GLY A 164 15.95 -3.39 9.41
CA GLY A 164 17.33 -3.66 8.98
C GLY A 164 17.59 -5.12 8.62
N VAL A 165 16.60 -5.99 8.71
CA VAL A 165 16.72 -7.39 8.27
C VAL A 165 16.11 -7.54 6.89
N PHE A 166 16.96 -7.69 5.89
CA PHE A 166 16.54 -7.97 4.53
C PHE A 166 16.42 -9.47 4.32
N LEU A 167 15.22 -9.97 4.53
CA LEU A 167 14.89 -11.37 4.35
C LEU A 167 14.01 -11.54 3.10
N SER A 168 13.96 -12.75 2.56
CA SER A 168 13.02 -13.15 1.50
C SER A 168 11.55 -12.93 1.92
N PHE A 169 11.30 -12.82 3.20
CA PHE A 169 10.00 -12.47 3.78
C PHE A 169 10.06 -11.05 4.33
N ASN A 170 9.85 -10.07 3.47
CA ASN A 170 9.75 -8.66 3.84
C ASN A 170 8.31 -8.19 3.68
N ILE A 171 7.76 -7.58 4.73
CA ILE A 171 6.37 -7.10 4.78
C ILE A 171 6.25 -5.57 4.71
N ASP A 172 7.35 -4.86 4.49
CA ASP A 172 7.35 -3.41 4.32
C ASP A 172 6.68 -3.03 2.99
N ALA A 173 5.68 -2.13 3.05
CA ALA A 173 4.87 -1.77 1.89
C ALA A 173 5.68 -1.15 0.75
N LYS A 174 6.63 -0.23 1.04
CA LYS A 174 7.39 0.47 -0.01
C LYS A 174 8.33 -0.46 -0.78
N ILE A 175 8.95 -1.43 -0.10
CA ILE A 175 9.85 -2.40 -0.75
C ILE A 175 9.05 -3.35 -1.64
N ASN A 176 7.91 -3.85 -1.15
CA ASN A 176 7.04 -4.72 -1.94
C ASN A 176 6.45 -3.98 -3.15
N ALA A 177 6.05 -2.71 -3.00
CA ALA A 177 5.62 -1.88 -4.13
C ALA A 177 6.75 -1.62 -5.13
N ALA A 178 7.98 -1.42 -4.65
CA ALA A 178 9.14 -1.25 -5.51
C ALA A 178 9.40 -2.49 -6.39
N TYR A 179 9.22 -3.70 -5.86
CA TYR A 179 9.29 -4.93 -6.64
C TYR A 179 8.18 -5.05 -7.71
N ILE A 180 7.01 -4.49 -7.45
CA ILE A 180 5.94 -4.43 -8.46
C ILE A 180 6.30 -3.45 -9.58
N ALA A 181 7.02 -2.38 -9.27
CA ALA A 181 7.36 -1.30 -10.19
C ALA A 181 8.65 -1.55 -10.99
N LEU A 182 9.50 -2.52 -10.57
CA LEU A 182 10.69 -2.96 -11.30
C LEU A 182 10.35 -3.69 -12.60
#